data_a14f22e668c718ae588259f381f0db0c
#
_entry.id   a14f22e668c718ae588259f381f0db0c
#
_cell.length_a   1.000
_cell.length_b   1.000
_cell.length_c   1.000
_cell.angle_alpha   90.00
_cell.angle_beta   90.00
_cell.angle_gamma   90.00
#
_symmetry.space_group_name_H-M   'P 1'
#
loop_
_entity.id
_entity.type
_entity.pdbx_description
1 polymer ?
#
loop_
_entity_poly.entity_id
_entity_poly.type
_entity_poly.pdbx_seq_one_letter_code
_entity_poly.pdbx_strand_id
1 'polypeptide(L)'
;LLYQNFGKTSDFTIIDESSKIEEAKTYGDDVVGWVRVEGTNIDLPLIARNNVKDISVGEYEFAWTNSFPDEKSNHFTFISHNIRNVSSNPIIGDDTMTYFEQLMSFIYPDFAKENQFIEFTGPDGETAIYRIYGVALVDEDQSMSYYDTFDEEELDEYIKKVKDESMYTMNVDVTSSDMLLTLYTCTRFYGATTDYSFRVDARKLREGENMKYSTVETNKNYEEISSKMKEGDTNEEV
;
A
#
# COMPACT_ATOMS: atom_id res chain seq x y z
N LEU A 1 6.40 27.08 -9.95
CA LEU A 1 6.40 26.11 -11.06
C LEU A 1 6.44 24.74 -10.42
N LEU A 2 5.24 24.16 -10.23
CA LEU A 2 5.06 22.78 -9.80
C LEU A 2 5.60 21.87 -10.92
N TYR A 3 6.77 21.30 -10.71
CA TYR A 3 7.27 20.21 -11.52
C TYR A 3 6.34 19.01 -11.26
N GLN A 4 5.36 18.84 -12.10
CA GLN A 4 4.60 17.59 -12.15
C GLN A 4 5.53 16.55 -12.77
N ASN A 5 5.81 15.47 -12.04
CA ASN A 5 6.59 14.35 -12.57
C ASN A 5 5.85 13.54 -13.65
N PHE A 6 4.68 14.04 -14.11
CA PHE A 6 3.88 13.40 -15.14
C PHE A 6 4.71 13.03 -16.37
N GLY A 7 4.63 11.76 -16.75
CA GLY A 7 5.35 11.21 -17.89
C GLY A 7 6.86 10.99 -17.69
N LYS A 8 7.44 11.41 -16.56
CA LYS A 8 8.78 11.05 -16.16
C LYS A 8 8.83 9.57 -15.77
N THR A 9 9.88 8.89 -16.12
CA THR A 9 10.12 7.51 -15.65
C THR A 9 10.61 7.54 -14.21
N SER A 10 10.05 6.67 -13.37
CA SER A 10 10.53 6.44 -12.00
C SER A 10 11.96 5.91 -12.01
N ASP A 11 12.74 6.32 -11.05
CA ASP A 11 14.08 5.78 -10.77
C ASP A 11 14.04 4.67 -9.68
N PHE A 12 12.86 4.25 -9.26
CA PHE A 12 12.67 3.11 -8.36
C PHE A 12 13.30 1.86 -8.96
N THR A 13 14.36 1.38 -8.33
CA THR A 13 15.16 0.26 -8.84
C THR A 13 14.49 -1.05 -8.47
N ILE A 14 14.22 -1.88 -9.48
CA ILE A 14 13.76 -3.25 -9.29
C ILE A 14 14.92 -4.08 -8.74
N ILE A 15 14.69 -4.78 -7.63
CA ILE A 15 15.69 -5.62 -6.95
C ILE A 15 15.21 -7.06 -6.91
N ASP A 16 16.11 -7.98 -7.24
CA ASP A 16 15.89 -9.41 -7.00
C ASP A 16 16.09 -9.71 -5.51
N GLU A 17 14.98 -9.94 -4.81
CA GLU A 17 14.96 -10.21 -3.37
C GLU A 17 15.01 -11.72 -3.04
N SER A 18 15.25 -12.57 -4.02
CA SER A 18 15.25 -14.03 -3.86
C SER A 18 16.18 -14.49 -2.74
N SER A 19 17.35 -13.88 -2.59
CA SER A 19 18.31 -14.23 -1.53
C SER A 19 17.80 -13.86 -0.13
N LYS A 20 17.12 -12.72 0.01
CA LYS A 20 16.49 -12.30 1.28
C LYS A 20 15.30 -13.20 1.64
N ILE A 21 14.52 -13.62 0.63
CA ILE A 21 13.41 -14.55 0.83
C ILE A 21 13.93 -15.91 1.33
N GLU A 22 14.97 -16.45 0.72
CA GLU A 22 15.58 -17.71 1.16
C GLU A 22 16.19 -17.61 2.57
N GLU A 23 16.80 -16.49 2.92
CA GLU A 23 17.27 -16.24 4.27
C GLU A 23 16.08 -16.16 5.25
N ALA A 24 15.03 -15.40 4.94
CA ALA A 24 13.86 -15.27 5.80
C ALA A 24 13.13 -16.59 6.01
N LYS A 25 13.08 -17.48 5.01
CA LYS A 25 12.52 -18.84 5.12
C LYS A 25 13.23 -19.71 6.16
N THR A 26 14.50 -19.42 6.49
CA THR A 26 15.19 -20.14 7.57
C THR A 26 14.56 -19.88 8.96
N TYR A 27 13.78 -18.82 9.09
CA TYR A 27 13.05 -18.46 10.31
C TYR A 27 11.57 -18.89 10.29
N GLY A 28 11.04 -19.29 9.14
CA GLY A 28 9.66 -19.78 9.01
C GLY A 28 9.30 -20.17 7.58
N ASP A 29 8.69 -21.34 7.42
CA ASP A 29 8.30 -21.89 6.11
C ASP A 29 7.16 -21.12 5.44
N ASP A 30 6.54 -20.19 6.14
CA ASP A 30 5.41 -19.39 5.69
C ASP A 30 5.80 -18.04 5.10
N VAL A 31 7.06 -17.77 4.92
CA VAL A 31 7.55 -16.64 4.11
C VAL A 31 7.26 -16.94 2.63
N VAL A 32 6.44 -16.09 2.02
CA VAL A 32 5.91 -16.29 0.66
C VAL A 32 6.27 -15.16 -0.31
N GLY A 33 7.13 -14.24 0.10
CA GLY A 33 7.59 -13.19 -0.79
C GLY A 33 8.23 -12.02 -0.06
N TRP A 34 8.39 -10.93 -0.80
CA TRP A 34 9.01 -9.70 -0.34
C TRP A 34 8.32 -8.50 -0.96
N VAL A 35 8.00 -7.48 -0.17
CA VAL A 35 7.34 -6.25 -0.62
C VAL A 35 8.22 -5.02 -0.38
N ARG A 36 8.31 -4.16 -1.42
CA ARG A 36 8.96 -2.85 -1.34
C ARG A 36 8.04 -1.77 -1.88
N VAL A 37 8.10 -0.58 -1.29
CA VAL A 37 7.25 0.56 -1.70
C VAL A 37 8.13 1.77 -2.00
N GLU A 38 7.98 2.32 -3.20
CA GLU A 38 8.73 3.49 -3.68
C GLU A 38 8.67 4.65 -2.69
N GLY A 39 9.81 5.29 -2.44
CA GLY A 39 9.94 6.48 -1.57
C GLY A 39 9.81 6.21 -0.07
N THR A 40 9.65 4.96 0.33
CA THR A 40 9.55 4.55 1.74
C THR A 40 10.69 3.63 2.14
N ASN A 41 10.81 3.37 3.45
CA ASN A 41 11.66 2.31 3.98
C ASN A 41 10.96 0.94 4.07
N ILE A 42 9.76 0.80 3.51
CA ILE A 42 9.05 -0.49 3.43
C ILE A 42 9.84 -1.41 2.51
N ASP A 43 10.47 -2.42 3.10
CA ASP A 43 11.34 -3.42 2.47
C ASP A 43 11.27 -4.68 3.35
N LEU A 44 10.20 -5.47 3.22
CA LEU A 44 9.75 -6.43 4.21
C LEU A 44 9.44 -7.80 3.60
N PRO A 45 9.75 -8.90 4.32
CA PRO A 45 9.22 -10.23 3.99
C PRO A 45 7.71 -10.26 4.12
N LEU A 46 7.04 -11.03 3.24
CA LEU A 46 5.63 -11.35 3.31
C LEU A 46 5.41 -12.75 3.88
N ILE A 47 4.53 -12.84 4.86
CA ILE A 47 4.17 -14.09 5.54
C ILE A 47 2.72 -14.45 5.23
N ALA A 48 2.45 -15.70 4.88
CA ALA A 48 1.09 -16.21 4.69
C ALA A 48 0.57 -16.87 5.96
N ARG A 49 -0.18 -16.12 6.78
CA ARG A 49 -0.79 -16.63 8.03
C ARG A 49 -2.09 -15.94 8.40
N ASN A 50 -3.01 -16.74 8.92
CA ASN A 50 -4.29 -16.25 9.48
C ASN A 50 -4.18 -15.70 10.91
N ASN A 51 -3.07 -15.93 11.61
CA ASN A 51 -2.86 -15.43 12.98
C ASN A 51 -1.41 -14.96 13.13
N VAL A 52 -1.23 -13.65 13.29
CA VAL A 52 0.08 -12.99 13.33
C VAL A 52 0.50 -12.56 14.75
N LYS A 53 -0.25 -12.93 15.81
CA LYS A 53 0.04 -12.42 17.16
C LYS A 53 1.37 -12.91 17.74
N ASP A 54 1.82 -14.08 17.30
CA ASP A 54 3.00 -14.74 17.84
C ASP A 54 4.07 -15.01 16.74
N ILE A 55 4.07 -14.22 15.66
CA ILE A 55 5.01 -14.42 14.57
C ILE A 55 6.32 -13.69 14.85
N SER A 56 7.40 -14.42 14.67
CA SER A 56 8.74 -13.90 14.52
C SER A 56 9.36 -14.47 13.25
N VAL A 57 9.93 -13.60 12.43
CA VAL A 57 10.72 -14.00 11.27
C VAL A 57 12.16 -13.57 11.53
N GLY A 58 12.77 -14.20 12.53
CA GLY A 58 14.07 -13.81 13.03
C GLY A 58 14.05 -12.37 13.56
N GLU A 59 14.93 -11.53 13.03
CA GLU A 59 15.02 -10.10 13.35
C GLU A 59 14.23 -9.23 12.36
N TYR A 60 13.54 -9.83 11.38
CA TYR A 60 12.80 -9.07 10.39
C TYR A 60 11.46 -8.56 10.93
N GLU A 61 11.16 -7.32 10.64
CA GLU A 61 9.80 -6.82 10.56
C GLU A 61 9.13 -7.45 9.34
N PHE A 62 7.79 -7.52 9.32
CA PHE A 62 7.09 -8.25 8.28
C PHE A 62 5.77 -7.62 7.89
N ALA A 63 5.34 -7.92 6.65
CA ALA A 63 3.96 -7.83 6.23
C ALA A 63 3.35 -9.24 6.18
N TRP A 64 2.03 -9.34 6.21
CA TRP A 64 1.34 -10.63 6.12
C TRP A 64 0.15 -10.58 5.18
N THR A 65 -0.26 -11.76 4.75
CA THR A 65 -1.52 -12.01 4.07
C THR A 65 -2.26 -13.16 4.77
N ASN A 66 -3.59 -13.11 4.82
CA ASN A 66 -4.38 -14.15 5.47
C ASN A 66 -4.31 -15.49 4.76
N SER A 67 -4.23 -15.45 3.44
CA SER A 67 -3.97 -16.61 2.59
C SER A 67 -3.07 -16.16 1.44
N PHE A 68 -2.09 -16.99 1.07
CA PHE A 68 -1.34 -16.71 -0.14
C PHE A 68 -2.20 -17.12 -1.34
N PRO A 69 -2.43 -16.20 -2.29
CA PRO A 69 -3.27 -16.47 -3.43
C PRO A 69 -2.80 -17.65 -4.28
N ASP A 70 -3.73 -18.35 -4.88
CA ASP A 70 -3.51 -19.43 -5.83
C ASP A 70 -3.62 -18.94 -7.28
N GLU A 71 -3.61 -19.88 -8.24
CA GLU A 71 -3.69 -19.61 -9.67
C GLU A 71 -4.98 -18.88 -10.11
N LYS A 72 -6.01 -18.86 -9.27
CA LYS A 72 -7.30 -18.22 -9.56
C LYS A 72 -7.39 -16.83 -8.98
N SER A 73 -6.47 -16.49 -8.10
CA SER A 73 -6.47 -15.21 -7.40
C SER A 73 -6.16 -14.07 -8.37
N ASN A 74 -6.94 -13.01 -8.27
CA ASN A 74 -6.77 -11.78 -9.06
C ASN A 74 -6.55 -10.55 -8.16
N HIS A 75 -6.40 -10.77 -6.85
CA HIS A 75 -6.13 -9.72 -5.89
C HIS A 75 -5.26 -10.24 -4.74
N PHE A 76 -4.31 -9.42 -4.31
CA PHE A 76 -3.50 -9.62 -3.11
C PHE A 76 -3.82 -8.56 -2.07
N THR A 77 -3.87 -8.93 -0.79
CA THR A 77 -3.90 -7.95 0.31
C THR A 77 -2.76 -8.22 1.26
N PHE A 78 -1.86 -7.25 1.40
CA PHE A 78 -0.77 -7.28 2.35
C PHE A 78 -1.04 -6.30 3.47
N ILE A 79 -0.90 -6.78 4.70
CA ILE A 79 -1.20 -6.03 5.92
C ILE A 79 0.09 -5.90 6.72
N SER A 80 0.30 -4.78 7.38
CA SER A 80 1.34 -4.63 8.39
C SER A 80 0.97 -3.57 9.41
N HIS A 81 1.75 -3.50 10.49
CA HIS A 81 1.46 -2.61 11.61
C HIS A 81 1.74 -1.14 11.30
N ASN A 82 1.01 -0.28 11.99
CA ASN A 82 1.28 1.15 12.11
C ASN A 82 1.19 1.49 13.61
N ILE A 83 2.32 1.54 14.27
CA ILE A 83 2.38 1.65 15.75
C ILE A 83 2.53 3.11 16.17
N ARG A 84 3.37 3.88 15.48
CA ARG A 84 3.72 5.25 15.85
C ARG A 84 3.08 6.32 14.95
N ASN A 85 2.88 6.01 13.68
CA ASN A 85 2.38 6.99 12.71
C ASN A 85 0.85 6.99 12.61
N VAL A 86 0.21 7.23 13.76
CA VAL A 86 -1.25 7.14 13.92
C VAL A 86 -1.94 8.49 14.12
N SER A 87 -1.21 9.59 13.99
CA SER A 87 -1.73 10.96 14.21
C SER A 87 -2.47 11.51 13.00
N SER A 88 -3.19 12.62 13.21
CA SER A 88 -3.81 13.41 12.12
C SER A 88 -2.78 14.18 11.27
N ASN A 89 -1.53 14.27 11.73
CA ASN A 89 -0.40 14.83 10.98
C ASN A 89 0.69 13.75 10.83
N PRO A 90 0.52 12.80 9.89
CA PRO A 90 1.48 11.72 9.70
C PRO A 90 2.88 12.22 9.34
N ILE A 91 3.89 11.56 9.91
CA ILE A 91 5.30 11.87 9.68
C ILE A 91 5.76 11.16 8.40
N ILE A 92 6.55 11.84 7.57
CA ILE A 92 7.19 11.26 6.39
C ILE A 92 8.72 11.31 6.53
N GLY A 93 9.39 10.34 5.89
CA GLY A 93 10.85 10.34 5.79
C GLY A 93 11.59 10.08 7.11
N ASP A 94 10.95 9.48 8.09
CA ASP A 94 11.61 9.03 9.33
C ASP A 94 12.13 7.59 9.16
N ASP A 95 13.44 7.44 9.00
CA ASP A 95 14.10 6.15 8.78
C ASP A 95 13.99 5.19 9.98
N THR A 96 13.54 5.67 11.14
CA THR A 96 13.29 4.83 12.31
C THR A 96 11.89 4.22 12.35
N MET A 97 11.03 4.56 11.40
CA MET A 97 9.73 3.95 11.24
C MET A 97 9.85 2.52 10.74
N THR A 98 8.91 1.69 11.19
CA THR A 98 8.93 0.25 11.02
C THR A 98 7.63 -0.26 10.40
N TYR A 99 7.60 -1.49 9.93
CA TYR A 99 6.41 -2.09 9.32
C TYR A 99 5.81 -1.22 8.18
N PHE A 100 4.50 -0.91 8.23
CA PHE A 100 3.82 -0.02 7.28
C PHE A 100 3.61 1.41 7.82
N GLU A 101 4.38 1.83 8.80
CA GLU A 101 4.25 3.19 9.35
C GLU A 101 4.46 4.27 8.28
N GLN A 102 5.39 4.08 7.33
CA GLN A 102 5.63 5.03 6.25
C GLN A 102 4.57 4.97 5.12
N LEU A 103 3.66 3.98 5.14
CA LEU A 103 2.54 3.97 4.19
C LEU A 103 1.67 5.23 4.33
N MET A 104 1.57 5.78 5.53
CA MET A 104 0.86 7.04 5.80
C MET A 104 1.42 8.25 5.03
N SER A 105 2.65 8.18 4.51
CA SER A 105 3.24 9.24 3.68
C SER A 105 2.42 9.56 2.44
N PHE A 106 1.68 8.59 1.91
CA PHE A 106 0.79 8.77 0.76
C PHE A 106 -0.42 9.69 1.03
N ILE A 107 -0.66 10.11 2.27
CA ILE A 107 -1.67 11.12 2.58
C ILE A 107 -1.27 12.51 2.03
N TYR A 108 0.02 12.73 1.79
CA TYR A 108 0.53 13.98 1.25
C TYR A 108 0.57 13.95 -0.28
N PRO A 109 -0.07 14.93 -0.97
CA PRO A 109 -0.20 14.92 -2.42
C PRO A 109 1.15 14.91 -3.16
N ASP A 110 2.14 15.63 -2.65
CA ASP A 110 3.44 15.70 -3.31
C ASP A 110 4.19 14.36 -3.20
N PHE A 111 4.06 13.68 -2.05
CA PHE A 111 4.60 12.33 -1.90
C PHE A 111 3.92 11.34 -2.86
N ALA A 112 2.58 11.37 -2.96
CA ALA A 112 1.83 10.50 -3.85
C ALA A 112 2.12 10.75 -5.35
N LYS A 113 2.47 11.99 -5.74
CA LYS A 113 2.88 12.32 -7.11
C LYS A 113 4.25 11.76 -7.47
N GLU A 114 5.15 11.68 -6.50
CA GLU A 114 6.56 11.32 -6.69
C GLU A 114 6.83 9.84 -6.46
N ASN A 115 5.87 9.09 -5.89
CA ASN A 115 6.01 7.69 -5.51
C ASN A 115 4.74 6.94 -5.91
N GLN A 116 4.81 6.11 -6.95
CA GLN A 116 3.60 5.47 -7.52
C GLN A 116 3.75 3.97 -7.72
N PHE A 117 4.85 3.36 -7.25
CA PHE A 117 5.13 1.97 -7.55
C PHE A 117 5.37 1.14 -6.30
N ILE A 118 4.90 -0.10 -6.36
CA ILE A 118 5.12 -1.14 -5.37
C ILE A 118 5.78 -2.31 -6.09
N GLU A 119 6.81 -2.87 -5.50
CA GLU A 119 7.47 -4.08 -5.97
C GLU A 119 7.06 -5.25 -5.08
N PHE A 120 6.71 -6.36 -5.69
CA PHE A 120 6.48 -7.61 -5.01
C PHE A 120 7.26 -8.73 -5.69
N THR A 121 8.11 -9.42 -4.93
CA THR A 121 8.79 -10.64 -5.35
C THR A 121 8.09 -11.82 -4.71
N GLY A 122 7.60 -12.73 -5.53
CA GLY A 122 6.88 -13.94 -5.09
C GLY A 122 7.80 -15.04 -4.59
N PRO A 123 7.23 -16.17 -4.13
CA PRO A 123 7.98 -17.29 -3.57
C PRO A 123 8.82 -18.05 -4.61
N ASP A 124 8.52 -17.87 -5.88
CA ASP A 124 9.27 -18.39 -7.04
C ASP A 124 10.44 -17.49 -7.46
N GLY A 125 10.62 -16.34 -6.80
CA GLY A 125 11.62 -15.33 -7.12
C GLY A 125 11.21 -14.37 -8.26
N GLU A 126 10.02 -14.53 -8.82
CA GLU A 126 9.53 -13.61 -9.84
C GLU A 126 9.10 -12.28 -9.22
N THR A 127 9.62 -11.20 -9.80
CA THR A 127 9.33 -9.83 -9.35
C THR A 127 8.32 -9.17 -10.26
N ALA A 128 7.29 -8.57 -9.69
CA ALA A 128 6.27 -7.79 -10.36
C ALA A 128 6.21 -6.38 -9.81
N ILE A 129 5.95 -5.41 -10.69
CA ILE A 129 5.72 -4.02 -10.32
C ILE A 129 4.22 -3.73 -10.40
N TYR A 130 3.72 -3.06 -9.39
CA TYR A 130 2.34 -2.59 -9.29
C TYR A 130 2.30 -1.08 -9.30
N ARG A 131 1.37 -0.51 -10.06
CA ARG A 131 1.13 0.94 -10.14
C ARG A 131 -0.03 1.30 -9.23
N ILE A 132 0.18 2.25 -8.34
CA ILE A 132 -0.86 2.76 -7.43
C ILE A 132 -1.91 3.50 -8.24
N TYR A 133 -3.20 3.23 -7.94
CA TYR A 133 -4.36 3.88 -8.56
C TYR A 133 -5.38 4.39 -7.55
N GLY A 134 -5.19 4.11 -6.25
CA GLY A 134 -6.05 4.57 -5.17
C GLY A 134 -5.31 4.67 -3.84
N VAL A 135 -5.64 5.69 -3.06
CA VAL A 135 -5.16 5.90 -1.68
C VAL A 135 -6.33 6.40 -0.86
N ALA A 136 -6.66 5.76 0.25
CA ALA A 136 -7.82 6.11 1.04
C ALA A 136 -7.63 5.92 2.55
N LEU A 137 -8.29 6.76 3.33
CA LEU A 137 -8.65 6.48 4.72
C LEU A 137 -10.03 5.85 4.71
N VAL A 138 -10.14 4.65 5.24
CA VAL A 138 -11.37 3.84 5.21
C VAL A 138 -11.75 3.37 6.61
N ASP A 139 -13.06 3.21 6.84
CA ASP A 139 -13.56 2.58 8.06
C ASP A 139 -13.32 1.06 8.04
N GLU A 140 -13.63 0.37 9.13
CA GLU A 140 -13.36 -1.07 9.26
C GLU A 140 -14.21 -1.98 8.36
N ASP A 141 -15.31 -1.51 7.80
CA ASP A 141 -16.16 -2.32 6.93
C ASP A 141 -15.59 -2.41 5.50
N GLN A 142 -14.44 -3.06 5.40
CA GLN A 142 -13.67 -3.24 4.17
C GLN A 142 -13.53 -4.72 3.79
N SER A 143 -14.60 -5.50 3.98
CA SER A 143 -14.57 -6.97 3.76
C SER A 143 -14.05 -7.36 2.37
N MET A 144 -14.42 -6.61 1.32
CA MET A 144 -13.94 -6.86 -0.05
C MET A 144 -12.44 -6.67 -0.21
N SER A 145 -11.79 -5.83 0.60
CA SER A 145 -10.34 -5.64 0.55
C SER A 145 -9.54 -6.89 0.94
N TYR A 146 -10.20 -7.89 1.52
CA TYR A 146 -9.57 -9.14 1.94
C TYR A 146 -9.87 -10.33 1.02
N TYR A 147 -10.62 -10.12 -0.07
CA TYR A 147 -10.85 -11.17 -1.05
C TYR A 147 -9.59 -11.37 -1.89
N ASP A 148 -9.22 -12.59 -2.13
CA ASP A 148 -8.12 -12.97 -3.03
C ASP A 148 -8.61 -13.35 -4.43
N THR A 149 -9.91 -13.63 -4.55
CA THR A 149 -10.56 -14.02 -5.80
C THR A 149 -11.88 -13.29 -5.94
N PHE A 150 -12.04 -12.59 -7.04
CA PHE A 150 -13.26 -11.92 -7.46
C PHE A 150 -13.74 -12.51 -8.78
N ASP A 151 -15.05 -12.57 -8.99
CA ASP A 151 -15.56 -12.64 -10.35
C ASP A 151 -15.43 -11.27 -11.06
N GLU A 152 -15.73 -11.22 -12.34
CA GLU A 152 -15.52 -10.01 -13.16
C GLU A 152 -16.38 -8.83 -12.66
N GLU A 153 -17.64 -9.08 -12.28
CA GLU A 153 -18.57 -8.06 -11.79
C GLU A 153 -18.13 -7.53 -10.41
N GLU A 154 -17.80 -8.44 -9.50
CA GLU A 154 -17.27 -8.10 -8.17
C GLU A 154 -15.98 -7.27 -8.26
N LEU A 155 -15.07 -7.63 -9.19
CA LEU A 155 -13.81 -6.91 -9.35
C LEU A 155 -14.02 -5.51 -9.93
N ASP A 156 -14.94 -5.34 -10.87
CA ASP A 156 -15.34 -4.03 -11.40
C ASP A 156 -15.97 -3.16 -10.29
N GLU A 157 -16.82 -3.75 -9.44
CA GLU A 157 -17.38 -3.06 -8.27
C GLU A 157 -16.28 -2.65 -7.28
N TYR A 158 -15.33 -3.53 -7.01
CA TYR A 158 -14.21 -3.22 -6.12
C TYR A 158 -13.34 -2.09 -6.68
N ILE A 159 -12.98 -2.14 -7.96
CA ILE A 159 -12.21 -1.08 -8.63
C ILE A 159 -12.95 0.26 -8.53
N LYS A 160 -14.26 0.25 -8.76
CA LYS A 160 -15.08 1.44 -8.62
C LYS A 160 -15.08 1.97 -7.19
N LYS A 161 -15.26 1.10 -6.20
CA LYS A 161 -15.21 1.44 -4.77
C LYS A 161 -13.87 2.09 -4.41
N VAL A 162 -12.75 1.51 -4.83
CA VAL A 162 -11.41 2.06 -4.59
C VAL A 162 -11.28 3.47 -5.16
N LYS A 163 -11.72 3.69 -6.40
CA LYS A 163 -11.67 5.01 -7.05
C LYS A 163 -12.58 6.04 -6.36
N ASP A 164 -13.77 5.62 -5.93
CA ASP A 164 -14.75 6.49 -5.26
C ASP A 164 -14.27 6.91 -3.84
N GLU A 165 -13.56 6.04 -3.13
CA GLU A 165 -13.02 6.30 -1.79
C GLU A 165 -11.65 7.00 -1.82
N SER A 166 -10.91 6.90 -2.92
CA SER A 166 -9.58 7.49 -3.04
C SER A 166 -9.61 8.99 -2.80
N MET A 167 -8.63 9.49 -2.06
CA MET A 167 -8.38 10.92 -1.86
C MET A 167 -7.75 11.59 -3.08
N TYR A 168 -7.38 10.80 -4.08
CA TYR A 168 -6.80 11.28 -5.33
C TYR A 168 -7.55 10.75 -6.54
N THR A 169 -7.64 11.59 -7.56
CA THR A 169 -7.94 11.17 -8.92
C THR A 169 -6.63 10.87 -9.63
N MET A 170 -6.37 9.60 -9.89
CA MET A 170 -5.18 9.12 -10.57
C MET A 170 -5.54 8.65 -11.98
N ASN A 171 -4.79 9.13 -12.99
CA ASN A 171 -5.00 8.72 -14.38
C ASN A 171 -4.36 7.35 -14.65
N VAL A 172 -4.91 6.33 -14.03
CA VAL A 172 -4.49 4.93 -14.20
C VAL A 172 -5.68 4.13 -14.72
N ASP A 173 -5.48 3.50 -15.88
CA ASP A 173 -6.45 2.56 -16.41
C ASP A 173 -6.38 1.25 -15.63
N VAL A 174 -7.52 0.83 -15.07
CA VAL A 174 -7.68 -0.40 -14.28
C VAL A 174 -8.96 -1.10 -14.70
N THR A 175 -8.87 -2.38 -14.98
CA THR A 175 -9.99 -3.23 -15.41
C THR A 175 -10.03 -4.53 -14.63
N SER A 176 -11.14 -5.26 -14.72
CA SER A 176 -11.31 -6.60 -14.13
C SER A 176 -10.38 -7.68 -14.73
N SER A 177 -9.62 -7.34 -15.75
CA SER A 177 -8.56 -8.23 -16.29
C SER A 177 -7.20 -8.05 -15.61
N ASP A 178 -7.06 -7.04 -14.74
CA ASP A 178 -5.80 -6.75 -14.06
C ASP A 178 -5.64 -7.55 -12.77
N MET A 179 -4.41 -7.89 -12.43
CA MET A 179 -4.04 -8.37 -11.10
C MET A 179 -3.91 -7.17 -10.16
N LEU A 180 -4.62 -7.18 -9.04
CA LEU A 180 -4.64 -6.10 -8.08
C LEU A 180 -3.83 -6.42 -6.81
N LEU A 181 -3.39 -5.37 -6.14
CA LEU A 181 -2.68 -5.43 -4.86
C LEU A 181 -3.20 -4.31 -3.96
N THR A 182 -3.55 -4.65 -2.74
CA THR A 182 -3.89 -3.71 -1.67
C THR A 182 -2.86 -3.80 -0.55
N LEU A 183 -2.30 -2.66 -0.16
CA LEU A 183 -1.55 -2.51 1.09
C LEU A 183 -2.47 -1.88 2.14
N TYR A 184 -2.48 -2.44 3.34
CA TYR A 184 -3.46 -2.10 4.37
C TYR A 184 -2.81 -1.98 5.73
N THR A 185 -3.08 -0.89 6.45
CA THR A 185 -2.59 -0.70 7.81
C THR A 185 -3.61 0.04 8.67
N CYS A 186 -3.60 -0.21 9.98
CA CYS A 186 -4.43 0.53 10.92
C CYS A 186 -3.97 1.99 11.03
N THR A 187 -4.90 2.89 11.36
CA THR A 187 -4.58 4.27 11.68
C THR A 187 -5.55 4.82 12.73
N ARG A 188 -5.10 5.81 13.47
CA ARG A 188 -5.93 6.58 14.41
C ARG A 188 -6.00 8.05 13.98
N PHE A 189 -5.96 8.29 12.69
CA PHE A 189 -5.99 9.63 12.11
C PHE A 189 -7.17 10.46 12.62
N TYR A 190 -8.35 9.85 12.78
CA TYR A 190 -9.55 10.51 13.31
C TYR A 190 -9.70 10.40 14.84
N GLY A 191 -8.71 9.86 15.54
CA GLY A 191 -8.69 9.75 17.00
C GLY A 191 -8.50 8.33 17.51
N ALA A 192 -8.18 8.21 18.80
CA ALA A 192 -7.78 6.95 19.42
C ALA A 192 -8.90 5.90 19.54
N THR A 193 -10.16 6.33 19.44
CA THR A 193 -11.35 5.46 19.58
C THR A 193 -12.04 5.15 18.26
N THR A 194 -11.44 5.56 17.14
CA THR A 194 -11.97 5.32 15.81
C THR A 194 -11.26 4.15 15.15
N ASP A 195 -12.02 3.30 14.50
CA ASP A 195 -11.53 2.14 13.78
C ASP A 195 -11.41 2.50 12.30
N TYR A 196 -10.26 3.08 11.95
CA TYR A 196 -9.93 3.46 10.58
C TYR A 196 -8.65 2.75 10.14
N SER A 197 -8.55 2.56 8.84
CA SER A 197 -7.37 2.02 8.17
C SER A 197 -6.93 2.91 7.03
N PHE A 198 -5.65 2.82 6.72
CA PHE A 198 -5.06 3.45 5.56
C PHE A 198 -4.83 2.39 4.50
N ARG A 199 -5.34 2.63 3.30
CA ARG A 199 -5.31 1.69 2.19
C ARG A 199 -4.65 2.31 0.97
N VAL A 200 -3.74 1.56 0.35
CA VAL A 200 -3.10 1.89 -0.92
C VAL A 200 -3.36 0.77 -1.90
N ASP A 201 -4.04 1.08 -2.98
CA ASP A 201 -4.48 0.11 -4.00
C ASP A 201 -3.67 0.30 -5.28
N ALA A 202 -3.22 -0.82 -5.84
CA ALA A 202 -2.38 -0.85 -7.02
C ALA A 202 -2.78 -1.98 -7.97
N ARG A 203 -2.39 -1.86 -9.23
CA ARG A 203 -2.53 -2.93 -10.21
C ARG A 203 -1.18 -3.29 -10.82
N LYS A 204 -0.97 -4.56 -11.14
CA LYS A 204 0.25 -5.04 -11.79
C LYS A 204 0.45 -4.31 -13.12
N LEU A 205 1.69 -3.92 -13.42
CA LEU A 205 2.04 -3.42 -14.75
C LEU A 205 1.74 -4.49 -15.78
N ARG A 206 1.07 -4.07 -16.86
CA ARG A 206 0.78 -4.94 -18.01
C ARG A 206 2.03 -5.13 -18.84
N GLU A 207 2.05 -6.18 -19.66
CA GLU A 207 3.16 -6.42 -20.59
C GLU A 207 3.41 -5.19 -21.47
N GLY A 208 4.67 -4.78 -21.57
CA GLY A 208 5.09 -3.59 -22.33
C GLY A 208 4.84 -2.23 -21.66
N GLU A 209 4.19 -2.18 -20.50
CA GLU A 209 4.11 -0.94 -19.73
C GLU A 209 5.44 -0.61 -19.06
N ASN A 210 5.69 0.67 -18.89
CA ASN A 210 6.86 1.19 -18.19
C ASN A 210 6.45 1.94 -16.91
N MET A 211 7.45 2.22 -16.06
CA MET A 211 7.27 2.91 -14.79
C MET A 211 7.22 4.45 -14.96
N LYS A 212 6.38 4.95 -15.87
CA LYS A 212 6.12 6.39 -15.99
C LYS A 212 5.06 6.84 -14.98
N TYR A 213 5.33 7.97 -14.32
CA TYR A 213 4.36 8.57 -13.40
C TYR A 213 3.10 9.03 -14.14
N SER A 214 1.95 8.72 -13.56
CA SER A 214 0.64 9.24 -13.97
C SER A 214 0.32 10.56 -13.24
N THR A 215 -0.69 11.28 -13.70
CA THR A 215 -1.20 12.45 -12.98
C THR A 215 -1.87 12.01 -11.69
N VAL A 216 -1.65 12.79 -10.64
CA VAL A 216 -2.28 12.64 -9.31
C VAL A 216 -2.86 14.00 -8.92
N GLU A 217 -4.17 14.07 -8.84
CA GLU A 217 -4.90 15.29 -8.48
C GLU A 217 -5.71 15.05 -7.20
N THR A 218 -5.71 16.02 -6.30
CA THR A 218 -6.55 15.98 -5.11
C THR A 218 -8.02 16.11 -5.50
N ASN A 219 -8.90 15.49 -4.73
CA ASN A 219 -10.34 15.53 -4.94
C ASN A 219 -11.08 15.91 -3.64
N LYS A 220 -12.42 15.85 -3.66
CA LYS A 220 -13.26 16.18 -2.50
C LYS A 220 -12.92 15.38 -1.22
N ASN A 221 -12.52 14.09 -1.39
CA ASN A 221 -12.16 13.25 -0.23
C ASN A 221 -10.87 13.76 0.41
N TYR A 222 -9.89 14.20 -0.40
CA TYR A 222 -8.69 14.84 0.11
C TYR A 222 -9.00 16.16 0.84
N GLU A 223 -9.90 16.98 0.30
CA GLU A 223 -10.28 18.26 0.94
C GLU A 223 -10.83 18.03 2.35
N GLU A 224 -11.67 17.00 2.53
CA GLU A 224 -12.21 16.61 3.82
C GLU A 224 -11.10 16.14 4.79
N ILE A 225 -10.19 15.28 4.33
CA ILE A 225 -9.07 14.77 5.14
C ILE A 225 -8.11 15.92 5.50
N SER A 226 -7.77 16.78 4.54
CA SER A 226 -6.82 17.89 4.76
C SER A 226 -7.34 18.94 5.75
N SER A 227 -8.65 19.08 5.91
CA SER A 227 -9.23 19.94 6.92
C SER A 227 -8.90 19.47 8.33
N LYS A 228 -8.90 18.16 8.56
CA LYS A 228 -8.52 17.54 9.83
C LYS A 228 -7.03 17.70 10.15
N MET A 229 -6.16 17.62 9.14
CA MET A 229 -4.73 17.89 9.32
C MET A 229 -4.47 19.33 9.80
N LYS A 230 -5.18 20.32 9.24
CA LYS A 230 -5.05 21.72 9.62
C LYS A 230 -5.59 22.01 11.03
N GLU A 231 -6.64 21.31 11.45
CA GLU A 231 -7.18 21.44 12.81
C GLU A 231 -6.20 20.92 13.88
N GLY A 232 -5.38 19.91 13.54
CA GLY A 232 -4.35 19.37 14.44
C GLY A 232 -3.21 20.35 14.72
N ASP A 233 -2.80 21.14 13.73
CA ASP A 233 -1.71 22.12 13.87
C ASP A 233 -2.06 23.30 14.78
N THR A 234 -3.34 23.56 15.03
CA THR A 234 -3.78 24.69 15.87
C THR A 234 -3.80 24.37 17.37
N ASN A 235 -3.59 23.13 17.77
CA ASN A 235 -3.65 22.69 19.19
C ASN A 235 -2.29 22.50 19.85
N GLU A 236 -1.17 22.78 19.19
CA GLU A 236 0.19 22.71 19.79
C GLU A 236 0.70 24.05 20.33
N GLU A 237 -0.11 25.11 20.38
CA GLU A 237 0.23 26.37 21.05
C GLU A 237 -0.64 26.57 22.31
N VAL A 238 -0.45 25.72 23.33
CA VAL A 238 -0.79 26.09 24.73
C VAL A 238 0.20 25.48 25.71
#